data_f9eed50ca3a50ffb3cf426524d425a33
#
_entry.id   f9eed50ca3a50ffb3cf426524d425a33
#
_cell.length_a   1.000
_cell.length_b   1.000
_cell.length_c   1.000
_cell.angle_alpha   90.00
_cell.angle_beta   90.00
_cell.angle_gamma   90.00
#
_symmetry.space_group_name_H-M   'P 1'
#
loop_
_entity.id
_entity.type
_entity.pdbx_description
1 polymer ?
#
loop_
_entity_poly.entity_id
_entity_poly.type
_entity_poly.pdbx_seq_one_letter_code
_entity_poly.pdbx_strand_id
1 'polypeptide(L)'
;MRSLVLTVLFCATLMGAAVPATIDTDQHIAAPVPHRYLHGVIPDDAKFQLALPDNWNGKLAVASRGFSGTELSSGAFKTAALQKGYAFAASDEGWNRVTIATRPQDSYYESRQRIRELTLYARQVLKGHYGREPSRTLMMGGSNGGHHTKWMVESYPDLYDGGIAGYGFNSQVSQWGSIATVLRNYDVIAPRIDDIISQRATSLTAEQQRALQNIYDIPAALQSGFQFNVGRLKGSEAQWKSQYTALLGYLRDSMPRFDATFNPGGGALTDDEIKLWDPSKSPPQVRKELFKLDLSGNLKRPILIMHGTADPIVSPGEAEGYAALVQRRIGQQNTEKLLAIYYIPGMGHGGAEYDNLIGAQIDALEQWIDYRKSNGKAGAPPPAALGGFPRAALRK
;
A
#
# COMPACT_ATOMS: atom_id res chain seq x y z
N MET A 1 0.47 38.25 56.95
CA MET A 1 -0.40 38.09 55.77
C MET A 1 0.46 37.75 54.58
N ARG A 2 0.53 36.47 54.22
CA ARG A 2 1.26 35.98 53.01
C ARG A 2 0.21 35.67 51.96
N SER A 3 0.24 36.43 50.85
CA SER A 3 -0.63 36.25 49.70
C SER A 3 -0.20 35.03 48.92
N LEU A 4 -1.09 34.04 48.81
CA LEU A 4 -0.91 32.85 48.00
C LEU A 4 -1.33 33.19 46.56
N VAL A 5 -0.37 33.29 45.65
CA VAL A 5 -0.65 33.45 44.21
C VAL A 5 -0.89 32.07 43.63
N LEU A 6 -2.12 31.77 43.28
CA LEU A 6 -2.54 30.52 42.62
C LEU A 6 -2.27 30.67 41.12
N THR A 7 -1.18 30.06 40.66
CA THR A 7 -0.88 29.97 39.21
C THR A 7 -1.74 28.88 38.61
N VAL A 8 -2.82 29.25 37.94
CA VAL A 8 -3.61 28.30 37.13
C VAL A 8 -2.86 28.05 35.83
N LEU A 9 -2.27 26.85 35.71
CA LEU A 9 -1.71 26.35 34.45
C LEU A 9 -2.88 26.05 33.52
N PHE A 10 -3.12 26.87 32.54
CA PHE A 10 -3.98 26.58 31.39
C PHE A 10 -3.24 25.55 30.51
N CYS A 11 -3.65 24.31 30.62
CA CYS A 11 -3.24 23.28 29.68
C CYS A 11 -4.00 23.54 28.37
N ALA A 12 -3.41 24.35 27.48
CA ALA A 12 -3.90 24.53 26.10
C ALA A 12 -3.71 23.20 25.39
N THR A 13 -4.77 22.41 25.32
CA THR A 13 -4.86 21.32 24.34
C THR A 13 -4.70 21.96 22.97
N LEU A 14 -3.60 21.64 22.30
CA LEU A 14 -3.40 21.92 20.88
C LEU A 14 -4.50 21.20 20.09
N MET A 15 -5.64 21.84 19.95
CA MET A 15 -6.61 21.48 18.93
C MET A 15 -5.93 21.81 17.59
N GLY A 16 -5.45 20.81 16.88
CA GLY A 16 -4.94 20.98 15.53
C GLY A 16 -5.98 21.73 14.69
N ALA A 17 -5.52 22.67 13.85
CA ALA A 17 -6.39 23.41 12.95
C ALA A 17 -7.29 22.42 12.17
N ALA A 18 -8.57 22.76 12.04
CA ALA A 18 -9.51 21.95 11.28
C ALA A 18 -9.03 21.83 9.82
N VAL A 19 -9.01 20.62 9.28
CA VAL A 19 -8.70 20.42 7.85
C VAL A 19 -9.89 20.94 7.05
N PRO A 20 -9.73 21.97 6.21
CA PRO A 20 -10.82 22.47 5.38
C PRO A 20 -11.16 21.44 4.29
N ALA A 21 -12.44 21.38 3.93
CA ALA A 21 -12.90 20.54 2.83
C ALA A 21 -14.09 21.19 2.12
N THR A 22 -14.19 20.96 0.82
CA THR A 22 -15.36 21.31 0.02
C THR A 22 -16.15 20.02 -0.25
N ILE A 23 -17.41 19.98 0.13
CA ILE A 23 -18.32 18.85 -0.12
C ILE A 23 -19.10 19.11 -1.39
N ASP A 24 -19.05 18.18 -2.32
CA ASP A 24 -19.85 18.22 -3.57
C ASP A 24 -21.01 17.22 -3.54
N THR A 25 -20.93 16.18 -2.71
CA THR A 25 -22.00 15.17 -2.55
C THR A 25 -22.20 14.86 -1.08
N ASP A 26 -23.47 14.90 -0.64
CA ASP A 26 -23.92 14.49 0.70
C ASP A 26 -25.27 13.79 0.54
N GLN A 27 -25.28 12.46 0.68
CA GLN A 27 -26.47 11.67 0.45
C GLN A 27 -26.50 10.43 1.34
N HIS A 28 -27.69 9.88 1.56
CA HIS A 28 -27.86 8.60 2.24
C HIS A 28 -27.92 7.46 1.21
N ILE A 29 -27.11 6.42 1.40
CA ILE A 29 -27.00 5.24 0.52
C ILE A 29 -27.40 4.00 1.31
N ALA A 30 -28.28 3.16 0.73
CA ALA A 30 -28.78 1.96 1.38
C ALA A 30 -27.82 0.77 1.36
N ALA A 31 -26.98 0.64 0.34
CA ALA A 31 -26.11 -0.51 0.12
C ALA A 31 -24.62 -0.17 0.24
N PRO A 32 -23.74 -1.08 0.67
CA PRO A 32 -23.99 -2.46 1.15
C PRO A 32 -24.64 -2.52 2.54
N VAL A 33 -24.62 -1.44 3.30
CA VAL A 33 -25.37 -1.17 4.52
C VAL A 33 -25.82 0.29 4.48
N PRO A 34 -26.90 0.67 5.17
CA PRO A 34 -27.34 2.06 5.23
C PRO A 34 -26.23 2.96 5.81
N HIS A 35 -25.87 4.01 5.08
CA HIS A 35 -24.82 4.95 5.47
C HIS A 35 -25.00 6.33 4.82
N ARG A 36 -24.56 7.38 5.51
CA ARG A 36 -24.36 8.70 4.92
C ARG A 36 -23.06 8.67 4.12
N TYR A 37 -23.13 9.09 2.88
CA TYR A 37 -22.00 9.19 1.96
C TYR A 37 -21.66 10.65 1.72
N LEU A 38 -20.41 11.00 1.92
CA LEU A 38 -19.86 12.31 1.60
C LEU A 38 -18.77 12.12 0.54
N HIS A 39 -18.78 12.99 -0.46
CA HIS A 39 -17.69 13.15 -1.41
C HIS A 39 -17.29 14.61 -1.48
N GLY A 40 -16.03 14.88 -1.80
CA GLY A 40 -15.54 16.24 -1.88
C GLY A 40 -14.03 16.31 -2.09
N VAL A 41 -13.46 17.47 -1.76
CA VAL A 41 -12.05 17.79 -1.96
C VAL A 41 -11.47 18.37 -0.67
N ILE A 42 -10.34 17.83 -0.20
CA ILE A 42 -9.47 18.42 0.82
C ILE A 42 -8.35 19.23 0.14
N PRO A 43 -7.50 20.00 0.88
CA PRO A 43 -6.42 20.77 0.28
C PRO A 43 -5.59 20.00 -0.75
N ASP A 44 -5.01 20.73 -1.67
CA ASP A 44 -4.20 20.20 -2.77
C ASP A 44 -4.97 19.35 -3.79
N ASP A 45 -6.25 19.69 -4.00
CA ASP A 45 -7.16 19.00 -4.94
C ASP A 45 -7.28 17.49 -4.69
N ALA A 46 -7.03 17.04 -3.47
CA ALA A 46 -7.19 15.64 -3.11
C ALA A 46 -8.67 15.30 -2.92
N LYS A 47 -9.23 14.57 -3.88
CA LYS A 47 -10.61 14.07 -3.80
C LYS A 47 -10.72 12.99 -2.75
N PHE A 48 -11.86 12.95 -2.08
CA PHE A 48 -12.12 11.94 -1.06
C PHE A 48 -13.56 11.44 -1.08
N GLN A 49 -13.73 10.26 -0.50
CA GLN A 49 -15.02 9.75 -0.07
C GLN A 49 -14.99 9.40 1.41
N LEU A 50 -16.12 9.65 2.10
CA LEU A 50 -16.41 9.14 3.43
C LEU A 50 -17.73 8.38 3.41
N ALA A 51 -17.80 7.28 4.14
CA ALA A 51 -19.03 6.53 4.38
C ALA A 51 -19.22 6.34 5.88
N LEU A 52 -20.33 6.84 6.40
CA LEU A 52 -20.68 6.88 7.81
C LEU A 52 -21.88 5.97 8.05
N PRO A 53 -21.70 4.70 8.47
CA PRO A 53 -22.79 3.75 8.62
C PRO A 53 -23.74 4.13 9.75
N ASP A 54 -25.04 3.93 9.56
CA ASP A 54 -26.05 4.24 10.57
C ASP A 54 -25.79 3.46 11.88
N ASN A 55 -25.34 2.21 11.77
CA ASN A 55 -24.95 1.36 12.90
C ASN A 55 -23.42 1.37 13.11
N TRP A 56 -22.86 2.56 13.39
CA TRP A 56 -21.43 2.71 13.57
C TRP A 56 -20.90 2.00 14.81
N ASN A 57 -19.88 1.16 14.63
CA ASN A 57 -19.23 0.41 15.71
C ASN A 57 -18.19 1.23 16.51
N GLY A 58 -18.02 2.52 16.21
CA GLY A 58 -17.04 3.38 16.87
C GLY A 58 -15.64 3.32 16.29
N LYS A 59 -15.44 2.78 15.08
CA LYS A 59 -14.13 2.58 14.47
C LYS A 59 -14.07 3.19 13.06
N LEU A 60 -12.85 3.50 12.60
CA LEU A 60 -12.57 4.07 11.29
C LEU A 60 -11.61 3.15 10.50
N ALA A 61 -11.92 2.93 9.25
CA ALA A 61 -11.03 2.33 8.28
C ALA A 61 -10.64 3.38 7.23
N VAL A 62 -9.36 3.57 7.02
CA VAL A 62 -8.81 4.48 5.99
C VAL A 62 -8.13 3.63 4.94
N ALA A 63 -8.51 3.80 3.68
CA ALA A 63 -7.92 3.04 2.58
C ALA A 63 -7.12 3.94 1.65
N SER A 64 -5.96 3.45 1.25
CA SER A 64 -5.15 4.02 0.20
C SER A 64 -5.34 3.25 -1.10
N ARG A 65 -5.31 3.97 -2.20
CA ARG A 65 -5.52 3.46 -3.55
C ARG A 65 -4.31 2.69 -4.11
N GLY A 66 -4.55 1.88 -5.12
CA GLY A 66 -3.50 1.41 -6.03
C GLY A 66 -2.96 2.57 -6.89
N PHE A 67 -1.94 2.30 -7.68
CA PHE A 67 -1.22 3.35 -8.43
C PHE A 67 -2.13 4.25 -9.30
N SER A 68 -2.96 3.66 -10.16
CA SER A 68 -3.87 4.38 -11.06
C SER A 68 -5.27 4.60 -10.46
N GLY A 69 -5.42 4.34 -9.16
CA GLY A 69 -6.72 4.42 -8.49
C GLY A 69 -7.17 5.85 -8.21
N THR A 70 -8.46 5.98 -7.99
CA THR A 70 -9.11 7.19 -7.50
C THR A 70 -9.61 6.95 -6.07
N GLU A 71 -10.23 7.95 -5.47
CA GLU A 71 -10.94 7.82 -4.18
C GLU A 71 -11.98 6.70 -4.16
N LEU A 72 -12.50 6.32 -5.34
CA LEU A 72 -13.52 5.27 -5.50
C LEU A 72 -12.93 3.86 -5.69
N SER A 73 -11.64 3.75 -5.96
CA SER A 73 -11.01 2.48 -6.33
C SER A 73 -10.87 1.47 -5.19
N SER A 74 -11.13 1.88 -3.94
CA SER A 74 -11.03 1.03 -2.76
C SER A 74 -12.35 0.35 -2.38
N GLY A 75 -13.18 -0.02 -3.38
CA GLY A 75 -14.54 -0.54 -3.19
C GLY A 75 -14.64 -1.80 -2.34
N ALA A 76 -13.73 -2.76 -2.52
CA ALA A 76 -13.70 -3.99 -1.72
C ALA A 76 -13.38 -3.69 -0.24
N PHE A 77 -12.42 -2.82 0.03
CA PHE A 77 -12.12 -2.35 1.40
C PHE A 77 -13.31 -1.61 2.02
N LYS A 78 -13.96 -0.70 1.25
CA LYS A 78 -15.16 0.00 1.68
C LYS A 78 -16.27 -0.97 2.07
N THR A 79 -16.59 -1.91 1.21
CA THR A 79 -17.65 -2.89 1.43
C THR A 79 -17.38 -3.71 2.69
N ALA A 80 -16.18 -4.28 2.81
CA ALA A 80 -15.80 -5.07 3.98
C ALA A 80 -15.84 -4.25 5.29
N ALA A 81 -15.35 -3.01 5.27
CA ALA A 81 -15.37 -2.13 6.43
C ALA A 81 -16.80 -1.78 6.86
N LEU A 82 -17.65 -1.37 5.92
CA LEU A 82 -19.05 -1.02 6.20
C LEU A 82 -19.85 -2.21 6.73
N GLN A 83 -19.67 -3.41 6.17
CA GLN A 83 -20.34 -4.63 6.65
C GLN A 83 -19.96 -4.98 8.10
N LYS A 84 -18.81 -4.50 8.57
CA LYS A 84 -18.35 -4.64 9.96
C LYS A 84 -18.67 -3.44 10.83
N GLY A 85 -19.46 -2.48 10.30
CA GLY A 85 -19.87 -1.28 11.02
C GLY A 85 -18.80 -0.20 11.15
N TYR A 86 -17.69 -0.30 10.45
CA TYR A 86 -16.70 0.76 10.40
C TYR A 86 -17.19 1.94 9.57
N ALA A 87 -16.89 3.16 10.00
CA ALA A 87 -16.83 4.27 9.08
C ALA A 87 -15.63 4.07 8.13
N PHE A 88 -15.74 4.57 6.90
CA PHE A 88 -14.73 4.38 5.87
C PHE A 88 -14.32 5.69 5.24
N ALA A 89 -13.02 5.84 4.97
CA ALA A 89 -12.44 6.98 4.26
C ALA A 89 -11.47 6.50 3.18
N ALA A 90 -11.50 7.13 2.00
CA ALA A 90 -10.51 6.92 0.95
C ALA A 90 -10.30 8.21 0.14
N SER A 91 -9.13 8.35 -0.48
CA SER A 91 -8.76 9.51 -1.30
C SER A 91 -8.02 9.08 -2.58
N ASP A 92 -8.07 9.93 -3.61
CA ASP A 92 -7.16 9.87 -4.75
C ASP A 92 -5.75 10.38 -4.38
N GLU A 93 -5.58 10.88 -3.15
CA GLU A 93 -4.31 11.38 -2.58
C GLU A 93 -3.75 12.59 -3.36
N GLY A 94 -4.61 13.31 -4.09
CA GLY A 94 -4.21 14.36 -5.01
C GLY A 94 -3.41 13.85 -6.21
N TRP A 95 -3.39 12.55 -6.45
CA TRP A 95 -2.70 11.93 -7.57
C TRP A 95 -3.66 11.75 -8.74
N ASN A 96 -4.19 12.83 -9.25
CA ASN A 96 -5.06 12.84 -10.41
C ASN A 96 -4.38 13.52 -11.60
N ARG A 97 -4.94 13.37 -12.80
CA ARG A 97 -4.34 13.94 -14.01
C ARG A 97 -4.16 15.45 -13.97
N VAL A 98 -5.05 16.14 -13.27
CA VAL A 98 -4.97 17.61 -13.13
C VAL A 98 -3.79 17.98 -12.24
N THR A 99 -3.67 17.35 -11.08
CA THR A 99 -2.55 17.56 -10.15
C THR A 99 -1.22 17.19 -10.80
N ILE A 100 -1.21 16.09 -11.55
CA ILE A 100 -0.06 15.65 -12.33
C ILE A 100 0.41 16.75 -13.31
N ALA A 101 -0.51 17.39 -14.01
CA ALA A 101 -0.20 18.43 -14.97
C ALA A 101 0.18 19.76 -14.31
N THR A 102 -0.46 20.11 -13.20
CA THR A 102 -0.31 21.41 -12.53
C THR A 102 0.77 21.46 -11.45
N ARG A 103 1.11 20.30 -10.87
CA ARG A 103 2.11 20.14 -9.80
C ARG A 103 3.06 18.98 -10.10
N PRO A 104 3.86 19.08 -11.17
CA PRO A 104 4.78 18.03 -11.58
C PRO A 104 5.88 17.76 -10.53
N GLN A 105 6.12 18.70 -9.61
CA GLN A 105 7.06 18.58 -8.50
C GLN A 105 6.50 17.78 -7.32
N ASP A 106 5.19 17.54 -7.27
CA ASP A 106 4.60 16.73 -6.20
C ASP A 106 5.14 15.32 -6.28
N SER A 107 5.74 14.87 -5.20
CA SER A 107 6.22 13.51 -5.06
C SER A 107 5.16 12.60 -4.42
N TYR A 108 5.44 11.31 -4.33
CA TYR A 108 4.59 10.39 -3.56
C TYR A 108 4.59 10.70 -2.06
N TYR A 109 5.54 11.50 -1.59
CA TYR A 109 5.55 11.95 -0.20
C TYR A 109 4.33 12.81 0.12
N GLU A 110 3.96 13.74 -0.75
CA GLU A 110 2.77 14.58 -0.62
C GLU A 110 1.48 13.76 -0.63
N SER A 111 1.41 12.68 -1.42
CA SER A 111 0.30 11.73 -1.36
C SER A 111 0.08 11.18 0.06
N ARG A 112 1.16 10.86 0.77
CA ARG A 112 1.08 10.36 2.16
C ARG A 112 0.62 11.43 3.14
N GLN A 113 1.03 12.69 2.93
CA GLN A 113 0.52 13.80 3.73
C GLN A 113 -1.00 13.95 3.55
N ARG A 114 -1.49 13.83 2.33
CA ARG A 114 -2.94 13.89 2.04
C ARG A 114 -3.72 12.73 2.65
N ILE A 115 -3.15 11.53 2.74
CA ILE A 115 -3.76 10.41 3.50
C ILE A 115 -3.88 10.78 4.98
N ARG A 116 -2.84 11.39 5.57
CA ARG A 116 -2.87 11.86 6.95
C ARG A 116 -3.95 12.92 7.15
N GLU A 117 -4.02 13.91 6.28
CA GLU A 117 -5.03 14.97 6.31
C GLU A 117 -6.44 14.43 6.17
N LEU A 118 -6.68 13.51 5.23
CA LEU A 118 -7.95 12.81 5.13
C LEU A 118 -8.33 12.09 6.43
N THR A 119 -7.37 11.41 7.06
CA THR A 119 -7.62 10.69 8.31
C THR A 119 -8.04 11.66 9.42
N LEU A 120 -7.35 12.80 9.55
CA LEU A 120 -7.70 13.84 10.53
C LEU A 120 -9.08 14.44 10.22
N TYR A 121 -9.36 14.74 8.97
CA TYR A 121 -10.67 15.24 8.52
C TYR A 121 -11.79 14.23 8.82
N ALA A 122 -11.58 12.96 8.48
CA ALA A 122 -12.54 11.89 8.76
C ALA A 122 -12.85 11.79 10.27
N ARG A 123 -11.83 11.82 11.14
CA ARG A 123 -12.01 11.83 12.59
C ARG A 123 -12.85 13.03 13.06
N GLN A 124 -12.58 14.22 12.51
CA GLN A 124 -13.36 15.43 12.79
C GLN A 124 -14.83 15.30 12.38
N VAL A 125 -15.09 14.78 11.16
CA VAL A 125 -16.46 14.52 10.66
C VAL A 125 -17.17 13.50 11.54
N LEU A 126 -16.52 12.41 11.91
CA LEU A 126 -17.08 11.39 12.80
C LEU A 126 -17.43 11.95 14.17
N LYS A 127 -16.56 12.78 14.74
CA LYS A 127 -16.82 13.48 16.02
C LYS A 127 -18.05 14.38 15.93
N GLY A 128 -18.18 15.13 14.83
CA GLY A 128 -19.35 15.97 14.57
C GLY A 128 -20.63 15.18 14.37
N HIS A 129 -20.57 14.06 13.66
CA HIS A 129 -21.75 13.26 13.28
C HIS A 129 -22.22 12.32 14.41
N TYR A 130 -21.29 11.64 15.10
CA TYR A 130 -21.62 10.66 16.14
C TYR A 130 -21.37 11.15 17.56
N GLY A 131 -20.91 12.40 17.75
CA GLY A 131 -20.62 12.99 19.06
C GLY A 131 -19.32 12.50 19.71
N ARG A 132 -18.55 11.60 19.06
CA ARG A 132 -17.28 11.05 19.59
C ARG A 132 -16.30 10.72 18.48
N GLU A 133 -15.03 10.71 18.80
CA GLU A 133 -13.97 10.25 17.91
C GLU A 133 -13.95 8.71 17.78
N PRO A 134 -13.39 8.17 16.69
CA PRO A 134 -13.21 6.73 16.57
C PRO A 134 -12.25 6.23 17.65
N SER A 135 -12.63 5.13 18.30
CA SER A 135 -11.83 4.46 19.33
C SER A 135 -10.67 3.64 18.72
N ARG A 136 -10.72 3.40 17.41
CA ARG A 136 -9.71 2.69 16.62
C ARG A 136 -9.72 3.16 15.18
N THR A 137 -8.52 3.29 14.61
CA THR A 137 -8.33 3.60 13.20
C THR A 137 -7.42 2.55 12.57
N LEU A 138 -7.89 1.88 11.52
CA LEU A 138 -7.10 0.95 10.71
C LEU A 138 -6.70 1.61 9.39
N MET A 139 -5.47 1.36 8.95
CA MET A 139 -5.00 1.72 7.62
C MET A 139 -5.01 0.49 6.72
N MET A 140 -5.50 0.62 5.48
CA MET A 140 -5.66 -0.51 4.55
C MET A 140 -5.25 -0.13 3.14
N GLY A 141 -4.78 -1.11 2.36
CA GLY A 141 -4.52 -0.92 0.95
C GLY A 141 -3.78 -2.08 0.31
N GLY A 142 -3.88 -2.16 -1.02
CA GLY A 142 -3.17 -3.13 -1.85
C GLY A 142 -2.21 -2.44 -2.81
N SER A 143 -1.15 -3.12 -3.26
CA SER A 143 -0.17 -2.57 -4.21
C SER A 143 0.50 -1.30 -3.66
N ASN A 144 0.41 -0.18 -4.37
CA ASN A 144 0.85 1.12 -3.87
C ASN A 144 0.18 1.46 -2.52
N GLY A 145 -1.12 1.16 -2.37
CA GLY A 145 -1.82 1.31 -1.10
C GLY A 145 -1.28 0.42 0.01
N GLY A 146 -0.77 -0.76 -0.31
CA GLY A 146 -0.07 -1.65 0.64
C GLY A 146 1.25 -1.05 1.13
N HIS A 147 2.00 -0.39 0.25
CA HIS A 147 3.18 0.37 0.62
C HIS A 147 2.80 1.57 1.52
N HIS A 148 1.79 2.35 1.12
CA HIS A 148 1.29 3.47 1.93
C HIS A 148 0.80 3.01 3.29
N THR A 149 0.12 1.86 3.38
CA THR A 149 -0.32 1.29 4.66
C THR A 149 0.86 1.07 5.61
N LYS A 150 1.93 0.42 5.15
CA LYS A 150 3.14 0.20 5.95
C LYS A 150 3.75 1.53 6.39
N TRP A 151 3.92 2.45 5.45
CA TRP A 151 4.52 3.77 5.71
C TRP A 151 3.71 4.61 6.70
N MET A 152 2.38 4.66 6.54
CA MET A 152 1.48 5.43 7.43
C MET A 152 1.48 4.87 8.85
N VAL A 153 1.45 3.55 9.02
CA VAL A 153 1.46 2.90 10.33
C VAL A 153 2.81 3.07 11.04
N GLU A 154 3.93 3.04 10.31
CA GLU A 154 5.25 3.35 10.87
C GLU A 154 5.39 4.81 11.28
N SER A 155 4.94 5.72 10.41
CA SER A 155 5.16 7.16 10.58
C SER A 155 4.18 7.80 11.56
N TYR A 156 2.96 7.29 11.66
CA TYR A 156 1.89 7.84 12.51
C TYR A 156 1.26 6.79 13.43
N PRO A 157 2.05 6.15 14.33
CA PRO A 157 1.55 5.09 15.21
C PRO A 157 0.51 5.58 16.24
N ASP A 158 0.38 6.90 16.43
CA ASP A 158 -0.64 7.48 17.30
C ASP A 158 -1.96 7.76 16.55
N LEU A 159 -1.92 7.73 15.22
CA LEU A 159 -3.09 7.93 14.37
C LEU A 159 -3.72 6.58 13.94
N TYR A 160 -2.89 5.55 13.77
CA TYR A 160 -3.32 4.22 13.33
C TYR A 160 -3.03 3.16 14.37
N ASP A 161 -4.02 2.33 14.70
CA ASP A 161 -3.89 1.20 15.63
C ASP A 161 -3.31 -0.05 14.98
N GLY A 162 -3.34 -0.15 13.66
CA GLY A 162 -2.79 -1.25 12.88
C GLY A 162 -3.03 -1.11 11.38
N GLY A 163 -2.47 -2.02 10.59
CA GLY A 163 -2.56 -1.99 9.14
C GLY A 163 -2.82 -3.33 8.47
N ILE A 164 -3.55 -3.29 7.34
CA ILE A 164 -3.75 -4.39 6.39
C ILE A 164 -3.08 -4.01 5.08
N ALA A 165 -1.91 -4.56 4.82
CA ALA A 165 -1.07 -4.22 3.68
C ALA A 165 -1.04 -5.37 2.66
N GLY A 166 -1.83 -5.28 1.60
CA GLY A 166 -1.84 -6.27 0.52
C GLY A 166 -0.72 -6.02 -0.48
N TYR A 167 0.02 -7.05 -0.86
CA TYR A 167 0.95 -7.10 -2.00
C TYR A 167 1.65 -5.76 -2.33
N GLY A 168 2.13 -5.06 -1.30
CA GLY A 168 2.82 -3.76 -1.43
C GLY A 168 4.34 -3.90 -1.42
N PHE A 169 5.01 -3.09 -2.22
CA PHE A 169 6.48 -2.98 -2.25
C PHE A 169 7.04 -2.24 -1.01
N ASN A 170 8.38 -2.19 -0.87
CA ASN A 170 9.05 -1.58 0.29
C ASN A 170 9.71 -0.24 -0.04
N SER A 171 10.24 -0.09 -1.25
CA SER A 171 10.96 1.09 -1.69
C SER A 171 10.49 1.51 -3.08
N GLN A 172 10.25 2.81 -3.27
CA GLN A 172 9.93 3.34 -4.60
C GLN A 172 11.08 3.11 -5.59
N VAL A 173 12.32 3.26 -5.11
CA VAL A 173 13.52 3.02 -5.93
C VAL A 173 13.56 1.57 -6.41
N SER A 174 13.35 0.60 -5.50
CA SER A 174 13.35 -0.81 -5.87
C SER A 174 12.15 -1.15 -6.77
N GLN A 175 10.98 -0.57 -6.52
CA GLN A 175 9.79 -0.80 -7.34
C GLN A 175 9.99 -0.34 -8.78
N TRP A 176 10.49 0.86 -9.00
CA TRP A 176 10.73 1.35 -10.36
C TRP A 176 11.87 0.62 -11.05
N GLY A 177 12.95 0.29 -10.33
CA GLY A 177 14.02 -0.55 -10.82
C GLY A 177 13.51 -1.93 -11.26
N SER A 178 12.63 -2.53 -10.46
CA SER A 178 11.98 -3.80 -10.80
C SER A 178 11.10 -3.67 -12.04
N ILE A 179 10.27 -2.63 -12.14
CA ILE A 179 9.41 -2.38 -13.32
C ILE A 179 10.27 -2.21 -14.57
N ALA A 180 11.30 -1.36 -14.53
CA ALA A 180 12.20 -1.18 -15.66
C ALA A 180 12.90 -2.49 -16.05
N THR A 181 13.27 -3.32 -15.07
CA THR A 181 13.83 -4.65 -15.30
C THR A 181 12.83 -5.58 -15.97
N VAL A 182 11.58 -5.61 -15.52
CA VAL A 182 10.51 -6.40 -16.15
C VAL A 182 10.36 -5.98 -17.61
N LEU A 183 10.27 -4.68 -17.89
CA LEU A 183 10.07 -4.17 -19.25
C LEU A 183 11.23 -4.54 -20.19
N ARG A 184 12.49 -4.37 -19.76
CA ARG A 184 13.67 -4.75 -20.56
C ARG A 184 13.73 -6.25 -20.88
N ASN A 185 13.39 -7.06 -19.89
CA ASN A 185 13.48 -8.52 -20.04
C ASN A 185 12.25 -9.10 -20.74
N TYR A 186 11.09 -8.42 -20.70
CA TYR A 186 9.91 -8.82 -21.44
C TYR A 186 10.19 -8.92 -22.94
N ASP A 187 10.88 -7.93 -23.52
CA ASP A 187 11.19 -7.91 -24.95
C ASP A 187 11.97 -9.16 -25.40
N VAL A 188 12.82 -9.71 -24.54
CA VAL A 188 13.59 -10.94 -24.80
C VAL A 188 12.70 -12.19 -24.82
N ILE A 189 11.68 -12.25 -23.97
CA ILE A 189 10.80 -13.43 -23.85
C ILE A 189 9.53 -13.33 -24.69
N ALA A 190 9.14 -12.11 -25.10
CA ALA A 190 7.91 -11.86 -25.86
C ALA A 190 7.70 -12.79 -27.06
N PRO A 191 8.73 -13.12 -27.89
CA PRO A 191 8.57 -14.03 -29.03
C PRO A 191 8.18 -15.48 -28.65
N ARG A 192 8.37 -15.86 -27.37
CA ARG A 192 8.11 -17.19 -26.86
C ARG A 192 7.10 -17.21 -25.72
N ILE A 193 6.42 -16.06 -25.48
CA ILE A 193 5.58 -15.88 -24.29
C ILE A 193 4.46 -16.91 -24.19
N ASP A 194 3.80 -17.25 -25.30
CA ASP A 194 2.73 -18.24 -25.32
C ASP A 194 3.20 -19.66 -25.00
N ASP A 195 4.37 -20.05 -25.54
CA ASP A 195 4.97 -21.35 -25.24
C ASP A 195 5.40 -21.41 -23.76
N ILE A 196 5.89 -20.30 -23.23
CA ILE A 196 6.32 -20.19 -21.84
C ILE A 196 5.09 -20.31 -20.92
N ILE A 197 4.03 -19.55 -21.18
CA ILE A 197 2.81 -19.55 -20.38
C ILE A 197 2.12 -20.92 -20.41
N SER A 198 2.03 -21.52 -21.57
CA SER A 198 1.38 -22.83 -21.76
C SER A 198 2.27 -24.03 -21.40
N GLN A 199 3.48 -23.78 -20.90
CA GLN A 199 4.48 -24.81 -20.55
C GLN A 199 4.89 -25.72 -21.74
N ARG A 200 4.72 -25.24 -22.97
CA ARG A 200 5.17 -25.96 -24.19
C ARG A 200 6.63 -25.68 -24.52
N ALA A 201 7.26 -24.71 -23.90
CA ALA A 201 8.66 -24.39 -24.14
C ALA A 201 9.54 -25.54 -23.64
N THR A 202 10.05 -26.35 -24.55
CA THR A 202 10.95 -27.48 -24.24
C THR A 202 12.39 -27.02 -24.04
N SER A 203 12.76 -25.87 -24.57
CA SER A 203 14.07 -25.23 -24.38
C SER A 203 13.95 -23.73 -24.49
N LEU A 204 14.70 -23.02 -23.64
CA LEU A 204 14.89 -21.59 -23.70
C LEU A 204 16.38 -21.29 -23.88
N THR A 205 16.71 -20.23 -24.62
CA THR A 205 18.10 -19.77 -24.70
C THR A 205 18.58 -19.31 -23.32
N ALA A 206 19.89 -19.28 -23.12
CA ALA A 206 20.47 -18.77 -21.88
C ALA A 206 20.07 -17.31 -21.61
N GLU A 207 19.83 -16.52 -22.66
CA GLU A 207 19.34 -15.15 -22.56
C GLU A 207 17.89 -15.10 -22.09
N GLN A 208 17.02 -15.93 -22.68
CA GLN A 208 15.61 -16.04 -22.25
C GLN A 208 15.48 -16.54 -20.83
N GLN A 209 16.30 -17.51 -20.42
CA GLN A 209 16.34 -17.97 -19.03
C GLN A 209 16.74 -16.87 -18.07
N ARG A 210 17.79 -16.09 -18.40
CA ARG A 210 18.19 -14.93 -17.58
C ARG A 210 17.11 -13.85 -17.55
N ALA A 211 16.47 -13.57 -18.67
CA ALA A 211 15.39 -12.58 -18.73
C ALA A 211 14.21 -12.98 -17.84
N LEU A 212 13.80 -14.25 -17.88
CA LEU A 212 12.78 -14.77 -16.98
C LEU A 212 13.21 -14.68 -15.51
N GLN A 213 14.43 -15.05 -15.20
CA GLN A 213 14.96 -14.95 -13.85
C GLN A 213 14.96 -13.51 -13.34
N ASN A 214 15.34 -12.55 -14.18
CA ASN A 214 15.34 -11.12 -13.85
C ASN A 214 13.93 -10.55 -13.64
N ILE A 215 12.93 -11.01 -14.42
CA ILE A 215 11.51 -10.62 -14.24
C ILE A 215 11.00 -11.11 -12.89
N TYR A 216 11.42 -12.29 -12.50
CA TYR A 216 11.02 -12.93 -11.25
C TYR A 216 12.14 -12.91 -10.21
N ASP A 217 12.92 -11.83 -10.13
CA ASP A 217 13.97 -11.70 -9.12
C ASP A 217 13.40 -11.95 -7.72
N ILE A 218 13.22 -13.26 -7.46
CA ILE A 218 12.76 -13.77 -6.19
C ILE A 218 14.01 -13.94 -5.36
N PRO A 219 14.12 -13.28 -4.20
CA PRO A 219 15.23 -13.49 -3.29
C PRO A 219 15.52 -14.98 -3.13
N ALA A 220 16.79 -15.35 -3.14
CA ALA A 220 17.24 -16.76 -3.05
C ALA A 220 16.55 -17.52 -1.89
N ALA A 221 16.15 -16.80 -0.86
CA ALA A 221 15.39 -17.28 0.26
C ALA A 221 13.99 -17.82 -0.10
N LEU A 222 13.35 -17.28 -1.14
CA LEU A 222 12.05 -17.75 -1.65
C LEU A 222 12.19 -18.83 -2.72
N GLN A 223 13.37 -18.99 -3.32
CA GLN A 223 13.60 -19.97 -4.37
C GLN A 223 13.40 -21.41 -3.89
N SER A 224 13.64 -21.72 -2.62
CA SER A 224 13.45 -23.06 -2.08
C SER A 224 11.97 -23.44 -1.86
N GLY A 225 11.07 -22.46 -1.72
CA GLY A 225 9.63 -22.70 -1.59
C GLY A 225 8.83 -22.39 -2.85
N PHE A 226 9.39 -21.59 -3.73
CA PHE A 226 8.82 -21.17 -4.99
C PHE A 226 9.78 -21.56 -6.10
N GLN A 227 9.70 -22.80 -6.53
CA GLN A 227 10.39 -23.15 -7.77
C GLN A 227 9.94 -22.12 -8.82
N PHE A 228 10.91 -21.55 -9.50
CA PHE A 228 10.69 -20.73 -10.68
C PHE A 228 9.89 -21.58 -11.66
N ASN A 229 8.59 -21.49 -11.56
CA ASN A 229 7.68 -22.29 -12.36
C ASN A 229 7.07 -21.34 -13.39
N VAL A 230 7.33 -21.63 -14.65
CA VAL A 230 6.72 -20.96 -15.79
C VAL A 230 5.19 -20.92 -15.67
N GLY A 231 4.59 -21.87 -14.97
CA GLY A 231 3.16 -21.88 -14.62
C GLY A 231 2.68 -20.73 -13.72
N ARG A 232 3.58 -19.88 -13.21
CA ARG A 232 3.21 -18.62 -12.54
C ARG A 232 2.84 -17.51 -13.50
N LEU A 233 3.30 -17.57 -14.74
CA LEU A 233 2.81 -16.73 -15.80
C LEU A 233 1.38 -17.17 -16.17
N LYS A 234 0.48 -17.13 -15.20
CA LYS A 234 -0.94 -17.36 -15.45
C LYS A 234 -1.47 -16.17 -16.22
N GLY A 235 -2.04 -16.43 -17.38
CA GLY A 235 -2.66 -15.42 -18.20
C GLY A 235 -2.39 -15.67 -19.68
N SER A 236 -3.09 -14.93 -20.53
CA SER A 236 -2.88 -14.95 -21.95
C SER A 236 -1.77 -13.95 -22.35
N GLU A 237 -1.19 -14.12 -23.55
CA GLU A 237 -0.32 -13.12 -24.15
C GLU A 237 -0.94 -11.72 -24.09
N ALA A 238 -2.26 -11.60 -24.33
CA ALA A 238 -2.98 -10.34 -24.28
C ALA A 238 -2.93 -9.69 -22.89
N GLN A 239 -3.01 -10.47 -21.80
CA GLN A 239 -2.88 -9.95 -20.43
C GLN A 239 -1.47 -9.46 -20.16
N TRP A 240 -0.46 -10.19 -20.59
CA TRP A 240 0.94 -9.77 -20.46
C TRP A 240 1.23 -8.50 -21.24
N LYS A 241 0.73 -8.40 -22.46
CA LYS A 241 0.85 -7.21 -23.30
C LYS A 241 0.14 -6.00 -22.68
N SER A 242 -1.02 -6.22 -22.09
CA SER A 242 -1.74 -5.19 -21.34
C SER A 242 -0.96 -4.72 -20.10
N GLN A 243 -0.40 -5.64 -19.33
CA GLN A 243 0.43 -5.32 -18.16
C GLN A 243 1.72 -4.58 -18.58
N TYR A 244 2.38 -5.03 -19.63
CA TYR A 244 3.56 -4.34 -20.18
C TYR A 244 3.25 -2.89 -20.53
N THR A 245 2.15 -2.65 -21.25
CA THR A 245 1.71 -1.30 -21.63
C THR A 245 1.41 -0.43 -20.41
N ALA A 246 0.74 -1.01 -19.40
CA ALA A 246 0.44 -0.31 -18.16
C ALA A 246 1.70 0.05 -17.37
N LEU A 247 2.66 -0.87 -17.24
CA LEU A 247 3.94 -0.64 -16.55
C LEU A 247 4.79 0.40 -17.27
N LEU A 248 4.81 0.37 -18.60
CA LEU A 248 5.53 1.36 -19.41
C LEU A 248 4.91 2.75 -19.24
N GLY A 249 3.58 2.86 -19.26
CA GLY A 249 2.87 4.10 -18.97
C GLY A 249 3.17 4.61 -17.57
N TYR A 250 3.25 3.70 -16.59
CA TYR A 250 3.61 4.04 -15.23
C TYR A 250 5.00 4.67 -15.11
N LEU A 251 6.01 4.08 -15.74
CA LEU A 251 7.36 4.67 -15.76
C LEU A 251 7.38 5.99 -16.48
N ARG A 252 6.68 6.10 -17.63
CA ARG A 252 6.59 7.34 -18.42
C ARG A 252 6.01 8.50 -17.61
N ASP A 253 4.97 8.23 -16.81
CA ASP A 253 4.31 9.24 -16.00
C ASP A 253 5.09 9.58 -14.72
N SER A 254 5.81 8.60 -14.16
CA SER A 254 6.52 8.76 -12.88
C SER A 254 7.92 9.35 -13.05
N MET A 255 8.69 8.86 -14.02
CA MET A 255 10.10 9.16 -14.16
C MET A 255 10.40 10.65 -14.25
N PRO A 256 9.70 11.47 -15.10
CA PRO A 256 9.99 12.90 -15.20
C PRO A 256 9.77 13.69 -13.91
N ARG A 257 8.95 13.16 -12.99
CA ARG A 257 8.67 13.79 -11.69
C ARG A 257 9.77 13.58 -10.69
N PHE A 258 10.40 12.42 -10.77
CA PHE A 258 11.41 12.02 -9.82
C PHE A 258 12.82 12.29 -10.33
N ASP A 259 13.00 12.26 -11.64
CA ASP A 259 14.29 12.49 -12.29
C ASP A 259 14.12 13.24 -13.61
N ALA A 260 13.80 14.52 -13.51
CA ALA A 260 13.70 15.40 -14.67
C ALA A 260 15.04 15.56 -15.42
N THR A 261 16.15 15.08 -14.85
CA THR A 261 17.48 15.12 -15.47
C THR A 261 17.78 13.90 -16.33
N PHE A 262 16.96 12.83 -16.22
CA PHE A 262 17.12 11.65 -17.04
C PHE A 262 16.65 11.92 -18.47
N ASN A 263 17.61 12.13 -19.35
CA ASN A 263 17.36 12.34 -20.77
C ASN A 263 18.57 11.92 -21.59
N PRO A 264 18.79 10.61 -21.80
CA PRO A 264 19.98 10.08 -22.45
C PRO A 264 20.11 10.53 -23.93
N GLY A 265 19.00 10.74 -24.64
CA GLY A 265 19.00 11.13 -26.05
C GLY A 265 18.89 12.63 -26.31
N GLY A 266 18.65 13.46 -25.27
CA GLY A 266 18.53 14.92 -25.40
C GLY A 266 17.28 15.42 -26.11
N GLY A 267 16.34 14.54 -26.48
CA GLY A 267 15.08 14.85 -27.14
C GLY A 267 13.86 14.40 -26.32
N ALA A 268 12.73 14.16 -26.99
CA ALA A 268 11.58 13.52 -26.36
C ALA A 268 11.94 12.06 -26.03
N LEU A 269 11.72 11.66 -24.78
CA LEU A 269 12.03 10.30 -24.32
C LEU A 269 11.24 9.24 -25.08
N THR A 270 11.94 8.30 -25.65
CA THR A 270 11.38 7.11 -26.27
C THR A 270 11.06 6.04 -25.23
N ASP A 271 10.22 5.06 -25.60
CA ASP A 271 9.90 3.92 -24.72
C ASP A 271 11.16 3.11 -24.35
N ASP A 272 12.10 2.98 -25.27
CA ASP A 272 13.35 2.26 -25.00
C ASP A 272 14.26 3.00 -24.03
N GLU A 273 14.33 4.33 -24.13
CA GLU A 273 15.08 5.15 -23.17
C GLU A 273 14.45 5.10 -21.78
N ILE A 274 13.11 5.17 -21.68
CA ILE A 274 12.40 5.06 -20.39
C ILE A 274 12.72 3.74 -19.69
N LYS A 275 12.83 2.63 -20.41
CA LYS A 275 13.22 1.32 -19.85
C LYS A 275 14.66 1.30 -19.31
N LEU A 276 15.51 2.22 -19.73
CA LEU A 276 16.90 2.32 -19.23
C LEU A 276 16.99 3.07 -17.90
N TRP A 277 15.92 3.73 -17.48
CA TRP A 277 15.95 4.47 -16.23
C TRP A 277 16.21 3.54 -15.03
N ASP A 278 17.22 3.92 -14.26
CA ASP A 278 17.59 3.23 -13.02
C ASP A 278 17.64 4.29 -11.89
N PRO A 279 16.61 4.36 -11.06
CA PRO A 279 16.55 5.38 -10.01
C PRO A 279 17.68 5.28 -8.99
N SER A 280 18.35 4.13 -8.88
CA SER A 280 19.54 3.99 -8.02
C SER A 280 20.75 4.79 -8.53
N LYS A 281 20.75 5.11 -9.82
CA LYS A 281 21.81 5.90 -10.50
C LYS A 281 21.42 7.37 -10.69
N SER A 282 20.21 7.76 -10.33
CA SER A 282 19.77 9.17 -10.39
C SER A 282 20.65 10.07 -9.53
N PRO A 283 20.71 11.38 -9.82
CA PRO A 283 21.50 12.34 -9.04
C PRO A 283 21.22 12.29 -7.54
N PRO A 284 22.19 12.61 -6.67
CA PRO A 284 22.05 12.47 -5.21
C PRO A 284 20.83 13.21 -4.63
N GLN A 285 20.48 14.39 -5.17
CA GLN A 285 19.31 15.15 -4.74
C GLN A 285 18.02 14.42 -5.06
N VAL A 286 17.91 13.80 -6.24
CA VAL A 286 16.75 12.97 -6.65
C VAL A 286 16.64 11.76 -5.73
N ARG A 287 17.74 11.03 -5.53
CA ARG A 287 17.76 9.88 -4.62
C ARG A 287 17.33 10.25 -3.20
N LYS A 288 17.76 11.41 -2.70
CA LYS A 288 17.38 11.90 -1.37
C LYS A 288 15.86 12.09 -1.25
N GLU A 289 15.20 12.61 -2.27
CA GLU A 289 13.74 12.74 -2.29
C GLU A 289 13.06 11.37 -2.34
N LEU A 290 13.57 10.45 -3.16
CA LEU A 290 13.06 9.09 -3.25
C LEU A 290 13.17 8.33 -1.92
N PHE A 291 14.29 8.49 -1.19
CA PHE A 291 14.50 7.82 0.10
C PHE A 291 13.57 8.32 1.21
N LYS A 292 12.93 9.48 1.07
CA LYS A 292 11.86 9.89 1.99
C LYS A 292 10.65 8.95 1.95
N LEU A 293 10.53 8.18 0.89
CA LEU A 293 9.43 7.26 0.65
C LEU A 293 9.72 5.84 1.19
N ASP A 294 10.96 5.57 1.56
CA ASP A 294 11.37 4.26 2.03
C ASP A 294 10.79 3.96 3.42
N LEU A 295 10.52 2.69 3.63
CA LEU A 295 10.08 2.17 4.92
C LEU A 295 11.26 2.15 5.89
N SER A 296 10.98 2.49 7.14
CA SER A 296 12.00 2.56 8.20
C SER A 296 12.18 1.25 8.97
N GLY A 297 11.20 0.37 8.91
CA GLY A 297 11.09 -0.83 9.75
C GLY A 297 10.79 -0.54 11.22
N ASN A 298 10.60 0.73 11.60
CA ASN A 298 10.31 1.13 12.99
C ASN A 298 8.85 0.89 13.36
N LEU A 299 8.45 -0.36 13.33
CA LEU A 299 7.07 -0.77 13.54
C LEU A 299 6.70 -0.71 15.03
N LYS A 300 5.61 -0.01 15.35
CA LYS A 300 5.04 0.11 16.72
C LYS A 300 3.63 -0.44 16.84
N ARG A 301 2.95 -0.64 15.73
CA ARG A 301 1.58 -1.15 15.62
C ARG A 301 1.55 -2.39 14.74
N PRO A 302 0.60 -3.31 14.94
CA PRO A 302 0.55 -4.54 14.17
C PRO A 302 0.23 -4.27 12.69
N ILE A 303 0.93 -4.95 11.80
CA ILE A 303 0.65 -5.01 10.37
C ILE A 303 0.45 -6.45 9.94
N LEU A 304 -0.65 -6.68 9.22
CA LEU A 304 -0.95 -7.90 8.52
C LEU A 304 -0.66 -7.71 7.04
N ILE A 305 0.19 -8.56 6.48
CA ILE A 305 0.51 -8.60 5.05
C ILE A 305 -0.09 -9.86 4.45
N MET A 306 -0.76 -9.70 3.31
CA MET A 306 -1.20 -10.82 2.48
C MET A 306 -0.74 -10.61 1.04
N HIS A 307 -0.07 -11.60 0.45
CA HIS A 307 0.60 -11.46 -0.83
C HIS A 307 0.39 -12.70 -1.71
N GLY A 308 0.19 -12.49 -3.01
CA GLY A 308 0.08 -13.58 -3.97
C GLY A 308 1.45 -14.16 -4.33
N THR A 309 1.55 -15.49 -4.39
CA THR A 309 2.83 -16.12 -4.73
C THR A 309 3.19 -16.03 -6.20
N ALA A 310 2.25 -15.66 -7.06
CA ALA A 310 2.45 -15.50 -8.50
C ALA A 310 2.29 -14.03 -8.95
N ASP A 311 2.54 -13.08 -8.04
CA ASP A 311 2.46 -11.65 -8.35
C ASP A 311 3.60 -11.24 -9.28
N PRO A 312 3.30 -10.82 -10.53
CA PRO A 312 4.31 -10.42 -11.50
C PRO A 312 4.70 -8.94 -11.42
N ILE A 313 3.96 -8.14 -10.65
CA ILE A 313 4.15 -6.69 -10.56
C ILE A 313 4.95 -6.32 -9.32
N VAL A 314 4.55 -6.88 -8.17
CA VAL A 314 5.25 -6.73 -6.91
C VAL A 314 5.68 -8.10 -6.44
N SER A 315 6.98 -8.36 -6.43
CA SER A 315 7.52 -9.67 -6.01
C SER A 315 7.04 -10.04 -4.61
N PRO A 316 6.60 -11.28 -4.36
CA PRO A 316 6.32 -11.76 -3.00
C PRO A 316 7.52 -11.61 -2.04
N GLY A 317 8.74 -11.53 -2.57
CA GLY A 317 9.95 -11.19 -1.81
C GLY A 317 9.94 -9.82 -1.12
N GLU A 318 9.10 -8.90 -1.57
CA GLU A 318 8.91 -7.61 -0.90
C GLU A 318 8.34 -7.79 0.51
N ALA A 319 7.46 -8.76 0.74
CA ALA A 319 6.94 -9.05 2.08
C ALA A 319 8.04 -9.56 3.02
N GLU A 320 8.94 -10.44 2.54
CA GLU A 320 10.09 -10.92 3.32
C GLU A 320 11.15 -9.82 3.50
N GLY A 321 11.41 -9.03 2.47
CA GLY A 321 12.29 -7.86 2.56
C GLY A 321 11.83 -6.88 3.63
N TYR A 322 10.52 -6.67 3.74
CA TYR A 322 9.96 -5.86 4.82
C TYR A 322 10.15 -6.51 6.19
N ALA A 323 9.91 -7.80 6.33
CA ALA A 323 10.18 -8.51 7.57
C ALA A 323 11.63 -8.39 8.03
N ALA A 324 12.58 -8.56 7.09
CA ALA A 324 13.99 -8.40 7.37
C ALA A 324 14.36 -6.96 7.77
N LEU A 325 13.72 -5.95 7.15
CA LEU A 325 13.90 -4.54 7.53
C LEU A 325 13.41 -4.28 8.96
N VAL A 326 12.22 -4.76 9.30
CA VAL A 326 11.63 -4.64 10.64
C VAL A 326 12.49 -5.37 11.67
N GLN A 327 12.93 -6.60 11.37
CA GLN A 327 13.83 -7.37 12.25
C GLN A 327 15.13 -6.63 12.56
N ARG A 328 15.77 -6.05 11.54
CA ARG A 328 16.99 -5.25 11.75
C ARG A 328 16.74 -4.04 12.63
N ARG A 329 15.53 -3.46 12.57
CA ARG A 329 15.19 -2.22 13.28
C ARG A 329 14.74 -2.44 14.71
N ILE A 330 13.89 -3.42 14.97
CA ILE A 330 13.26 -3.63 16.28
C ILE A 330 13.53 -5.01 16.89
N GLY A 331 14.29 -5.86 16.21
CA GLY A 331 14.65 -7.22 16.64
C GLY A 331 13.58 -8.27 16.35
N GLN A 332 14.02 -9.53 16.25
CA GLN A 332 13.19 -10.70 15.90
C GLN A 332 11.92 -10.79 16.75
N GLN A 333 12.09 -10.78 18.08
CA GLN A 333 10.97 -10.97 19.00
C GLN A 333 9.86 -9.91 18.86
N ASN A 334 10.24 -8.64 18.61
CA ASN A 334 9.27 -7.58 18.41
C ASN A 334 8.61 -7.68 17.02
N THR A 335 9.36 -8.13 16.01
CA THR A 335 8.81 -8.37 14.67
C THR A 335 7.73 -9.43 14.72
N GLU A 336 7.96 -10.56 15.36
CA GLU A 336 6.96 -11.63 15.51
C GLU A 336 5.68 -11.19 16.24
N LYS A 337 5.78 -10.17 17.09
CA LYS A 337 4.65 -9.57 17.80
C LYS A 337 3.91 -8.50 17.00
N LEU A 338 4.49 -7.95 15.93
CA LEU A 338 3.97 -6.79 15.22
C LEU A 338 3.77 -7.01 13.73
N LEU A 339 4.32 -8.08 13.16
CA LEU A 339 4.23 -8.39 11.74
C LEU A 339 3.75 -9.81 11.50
N ALA A 340 2.74 -9.97 10.66
CA ALA A 340 2.28 -11.25 10.17
C ALA A 340 2.19 -11.23 8.64
N ILE A 341 2.69 -12.29 8.00
CA ILE A 341 2.69 -12.45 6.55
C ILE A 341 1.96 -13.74 6.20
N TYR A 342 1.08 -13.66 5.21
CA TYR A 342 0.35 -14.79 4.65
C TYR A 342 0.48 -14.76 3.13
N TYR A 343 0.61 -15.94 2.53
CA TYR A 343 0.70 -16.06 1.08
C TYR A 343 -0.51 -16.79 0.51
N ILE A 344 -1.07 -16.25 -0.59
CA ILE A 344 -2.13 -16.89 -1.36
C ILE A 344 -1.47 -17.60 -2.54
N PRO A 345 -1.45 -18.95 -2.56
CA PRO A 345 -0.80 -19.70 -3.62
C PRO A 345 -1.42 -19.43 -4.98
N GLY A 346 -0.58 -19.07 -5.95
CA GLY A 346 -1.01 -18.85 -7.33
C GLY A 346 -1.77 -17.55 -7.59
N MET A 347 -2.06 -16.74 -6.58
CA MET A 347 -2.64 -15.42 -6.79
C MET A 347 -1.63 -14.48 -7.46
N GLY A 348 -2.08 -13.72 -8.45
CA GLY A 348 -1.33 -12.65 -9.10
C GLY A 348 -1.32 -11.35 -8.26
N HIS A 349 -1.33 -10.22 -8.95
CA HIS A 349 -1.32 -8.89 -8.32
C HIS A 349 -2.71 -8.48 -7.85
N GLY A 350 -3.15 -8.98 -6.70
CA GLY A 350 -4.50 -8.76 -6.18
C GLY A 350 -5.58 -9.57 -6.88
N GLY A 351 -6.83 -9.12 -6.75
CA GLY A 351 -8.00 -9.74 -7.36
C GLY A 351 -9.01 -10.28 -6.35
N ALA A 352 -10.06 -10.93 -6.87
CA ALA A 352 -11.19 -11.38 -6.06
C ALA A 352 -10.81 -12.32 -4.90
N GLU A 353 -9.76 -13.12 -5.07
CA GLU A 353 -9.24 -14.01 -4.01
C GLU A 353 -8.77 -13.19 -2.79
N TYR A 354 -8.08 -12.08 -3.02
CA TYR A 354 -7.67 -11.17 -1.97
C TYR A 354 -8.87 -10.39 -1.40
N ASP A 355 -9.71 -9.84 -2.29
CA ASP A 355 -10.84 -9.00 -1.91
C ASP A 355 -11.82 -9.72 -0.98
N ASN A 356 -12.09 -11.00 -1.24
CA ASN A 356 -12.94 -11.86 -0.41
C ASN A 356 -12.38 -12.10 1.00
N LEU A 357 -11.09 -11.87 1.21
CA LEU A 357 -10.42 -12.08 2.50
C LEU A 357 -10.29 -10.80 3.34
N ILE A 358 -10.64 -9.63 2.80
CA ILE A 358 -10.46 -8.35 3.53
C ILE A 358 -11.25 -8.37 4.85
N GLY A 359 -12.48 -8.87 4.83
CA GLY A 359 -13.29 -8.99 6.04
C GLY A 359 -12.64 -9.87 7.12
N ALA A 360 -12.06 -11.01 6.73
CA ALA A 360 -11.34 -11.88 7.63
C ALA A 360 -10.02 -11.24 8.14
N GLN A 361 -9.35 -10.45 7.30
CA GLN A 361 -8.16 -9.69 7.70
C GLN A 361 -8.50 -8.63 8.75
N ILE A 362 -9.64 -7.93 8.60
CA ILE A 362 -10.11 -6.96 9.62
C ILE A 362 -10.35 -7.68 10.94
N ASP A 363 -11.08 -8.81 10.97
CA ASP A 363 -11.36 -9.57 12.19
C ASP A 363 -10.08 -10.07 12.87
N ALA A 364 -9.16 -10.60 12.09
CA ALA A 364 -7.88 -11.10 12.59
C ALA A 364 -7.03 -9.99 13.22
N LEU A 365 -6.95 -8.83 12.56
CA LEU A 365 -6.21 -7.67 13.06
C LEU A 365 -6.87 -7.09 14.32
N GLU A 366 -8.20 -7.03 14.37
CA GLU A 366 -8.97 -6.59 15.54
C GLU A 366 -8.68 -7.47 16.76
N GLN A 367 -8.82 -8.79 16.62
CA GLN A 367 -8.53 -9.75 17.69
C GLN A 367 -7.08 -9.62 18.18
N TRP A 368 -6.15 -9.44 17.25
CA TRP A 368 -4.75 -9.27 17.59
C TRP A 368 -4.49 -7.97 18.36
N ILE A 369 -5.09 -6.84 17.96
CA ILE A 369 -4.98 -5.56 18.66
C ILE A 369 -5.61 -5.66 20.06
N ASP A 370 -6.80 -6.27 20.19
CA ASP A 370 -7.52 -6.39 21.46
C ASP A 370 -6.76 -7.28 22.45
N TYR A 371 -6.21 -8.38 22.00
CA TYR A 371 -5.37 -9.23 22.83
C TYR A 371 -4.14 -8.46 23.36
N ARG A 372 -3.49 -7.65 22.52
CA ARG A 372 -2.35 -6.83 22.92
C ARG A 372 -2.72 -5.78 23.97
N LYS A 373 -3.91 -5.23 23.90
CA LYS A 373 -4.43 -4.26 24.89
C LYS A 373 -4.75 -4.94 26.22
N SER A 374 -5.34 -6.12 26.22
CA SER A 374 -5.78 -6.83 27.42
C SER A 374 -4.64 -7.53 28.19
N ASN A 375 -3.60 -7.99 27.48
CA ASN A 375 -2.51 -8.78 28.10
C ASN A 375 -1.18 -7.99 28.22
N GLY A 376 -1.22 -6.71 28.05
CA GLY A 376 -0.04 -5.86 28.10
C GLY A 376 0.91 -6.10 26.92
N LYS A 377 2.21 -5.83 27.13
CA LYS A 377 3.23 -5.96 26.08
C LYS A 377 3.54 -7.42 25.68
N ALA A 378 3.09 -8.41 26.45
CA ALA A 378 3.16 -9.81 26.08
C ALA A 378 2.05 -10.15 25.10
N GLY A 379 2.21 -9.76 23.82
CA GLY A 379 1.20 -9.94 22.81
C GLY A 379 0.95 -11.40 22.44
N ALA A 380 -0.31 -11.75 22.13
CA ALA A 380 -0.61 -12.96 21.37
C ALA A 380 0.19 -12.96 20.08
N PRO A 381 0.60 -14.11 19.63
CA PRO A 381 1.02 -14.24 18.25
C PRO A 381 -0.17 -13.84 17.34
N PRO A 382 0.12 -13.26 16.16
CA PRO A 382 -0.91 -13.11 15.14
C PRO A 382 -1.51 -14.47 14.80
N PRO A 383 -2.71 -14.53 14.20
CA PRO A 383 -3.36 -15.79 13.88
C PRO A 383 -2.41 -16.75 13.15
N ALA A 384 -2.42 -18.04 13.55
CA ALA A 384 -1.58 -19.05 12.91
C ALA A 384 -1.97 -19.29 11.44
N ALA A 385 -3.24 -19.03 11.09
CA ALA A 385 -3.76 -19.09 9.73
C ALA A 385 -4.82 -18.01 9.52
N LEU A 386 -4.94 -17.55 8.28
CA LEU A 386 -5.93 -16.57 7.85
C LEU A 386 -6.54 -17.01 6.52
N GLY A 387 -7.86 -17.16 6.47
CA GLY A 387 -8.56 -17.63 5.29
C GLY A 387 -8.08 -18.99 4.76
N GLY A 388 -7.62 -19.87 5.65
CA GLY A 388 -7.04 -21.16 5.29
C GLY A 388 -5.54 -21.13 4.96
N PHE A 389 -4.91 -19.95 4.87
CA PHE A 389 -3.48 -19.81 4.55
C PHE A 389 -2.65 -19.70 5.84
N PRO A 390 -1.61 -20.54 6.00
CA PRO A 390 -0.76 -20.51 7.17
C PRO A 390 0.07 -19.23 7.21
N ARG A 391 0.35 -18.74 8.42
CA ARG A 391 1.30 -17.66 8.61
C ARG A 391 2.70 -18.11 8.22
N ALA A 392 3.36 -17.28 7.40
CA ALA A 392 4.74 -17.51 7.03
C ALA A 392 5.67 -17.42 8.25
N ALA A 393 6.63 -18.33 8.34
CA ALA A 393 7.71 -18.22 9.33
C ALA A 393 8.62 -17.06 8.94
N LEU A 394 8.80 -16.12 9.84
CA LEU A 394 9.78 -15.05 9.67
C LEU A 394 11.17 -15.65 9.87
N ARG A 395 11.99 -15.64 8.82
CA ARG A 395 13.33 -16.23 8.86
C ARG A 395 14.27 -15.44 9.78
N LYS A 396 15.14 -16.18 10.45
CA LYS A 396 16.19 -15.61 11.32
C LYS A 396 17.30 -14.97 10.50
#